data_4756e3f45222d306b6215639b796fec0
#
_entry.id   4756e3f45222d306b6215639b796fec0
#
_cell.length_a   1.000
_cell.length_b   1.000
_cell.length_c   1.000
_cell.angle_alpha   90.00
_cell.angle_beta   90.00
_cell.angle_gamma   90.00
#
_symmetry.space_group_name_H-M   'P 1'
#
loop_
_entity.id
_entity.type
_entity.pdbx_description
1 polymer ?
#
loop_
_entity_poly.entity_id
_entity_poly.type
_entity_poly.pdbx_seq_one_letter_code
_entity_poly.pdbx_strand_id
1 'polypeptide(L)'
;MGGPLLYSIVESPGHPNLSALYRRLGIEELRLPSQRKAVQALKSRPPDWVVAEFFYGFGNNYAGANLSNLDVFLGSLQKYAPKARVLVLVTKDQRDYVTRLAERFPLHAVLVQPVRESDIEALILATDAGQAARDPTGR
;
A
#
# COMPACT_ATOMS: atom_id res chain seq x y z
N MET A 1 3.06 12.90 -16.67
CA MET A 1 2.97 13.35 -16.12
C MET A 1 2.10 13.25 -15.45
N GLY A 2 1.87 13.40 -14.95
CA GLY A 2 0.96 13.45 -14.40
C GLY A 2 0.26 12.89 -13.39
N GLY A 3 -0.12 11.89 -13.34
CA GLY A 3 -0.97 11.32 -12.35
C GLY A 3 -0.26 10.97 -11.05
N PRO A 4 -1.02 10.51 -10.06
CA PRO A 4 -0.41 10.04 -8.84
C PRO A 4 0.53 8.87 -9.08
N LEU A 5 1.48 8.70 -8.18
CA LEU A 5 2.43 7.62 -8.25
C LEU A 5 2.02 6.52 -7.27
N LEU A 6 1.99 5.29 -7.74
CA LEU A 6 1.63 4.14 -6.93
C LEU A 6 2.78 3.13 -6.92
N TYR A 7 3.18 2.71 -5.72
CA TYR A 7 4.14 1.63 -5.57
C TYR A 7 3.40 0.30 -5.55
N SER A 8 3.75 -0.60 -6.46
CA SER A 8 3.30 -2.00 -6.41
C SER A 8 4.46 -2.81 -5.88
N ILE A 9 4.42 -3.18 -4.62
CA ILE A 9 5.49 -3.98 -4.03
C ILE A 9 5.11 -5.44 -4.17
N VAL A 10 5.67 -6.08 -5.17
CA VAL A 10 5.28 -7.44 -5.58
C VAL A 10 6.28 -8.43 -5.05
N GLU A 11 5.90 -9.17 -4.03
CA GLU A 11 6.80 -10.10 -3.37
C GLU A 11 6.37 -11.56 -3.51
N SER A 12 5.20 -11.82 -4.05
CA SER A 12 4.73 -13.18 -4.22
C SER A 12 3.81 -13.30 -5.43
N PRO A 13 3.58 -14.52 -5.93
CA PRO A 13 2.64 -14.71 -7.03
C PRO A 13 1.21 -14.33 -6.69
N GLY A 14 0.89 -14.25 -5.41
CA GLY A 14 -0.46 -13.86 -4.99
C GLY A 14 -0.78 -12.39 -5.19
N HIS A 15 0.23 -11.57 -5.44
CA HIS A 15 0.00 -10.16 -5.69
C HIS A 15 -0.62 -9.99 -7.08
N PRO A 16 -1.80 -9.41 -7.19
CA PRO A 16 -2.43 -9.29 -8.51
C PRO A 16 -1.70 -8.29 -9.39
N ASN A 17 -1.75 -8.54 -10.69
CA ASN A 17 -1.18 -7.60 -11.65
C ASN A 17 -2.28 -6.65 -12.08
N LEU A 18 -2.23 -5.43 -11.61
CA LEU A 18 -3.25 -4.43 -11.87
C LEU A 18 -2.73 -3.28 -12.72
N SER A 19 -1.66 -3.51 -13.46
CA SER A 19 -1.04 -2.45 -14.26
C SER A 19 -1.99 -1.81 -15.25
N ALA A 20 -2.86 -2.61 -15.87
CA ALA A 20 -3.83 -2.06 -16.83
C ALA A 20 -4.84 -1.17 -16.12
N LEU A 21 -5.27 -1.56 -14.91
CA LEU A 21 -6.18 -0.74 -14.14
C LEU A 21 -5.55 0.61 -13.80
N TYR A 22 -4.32 0.59 -13.32
CA TYR A 22 -3.66 1.83 -12.92
C TYR A 22 -3.51 2.77 -14.13
N ARG A 23 -3.14 2.19 -15.27
CA ARG A 23 -3.02 2.99 -16.49
C ARG A 23 -4.35 3.61 -16.89
N ARG A 24 -5.42 2.85 -16.78
CA ARG A 24 -6.75 3.33 -17.11
C ARG A 24 -7.18 4.48 -16.19
N LEU A 25 -6.75 4.43 -14.94
CA LEU A 25 -7.09 5.46 -13.96
C LEU A 25 -6.13 6.64 -13.96
N GLY A 26 -5.14 6.63 -14.85
CA GLY A 26 -4.19 7.73 -14.91
C GLY A 26 -3.15 7.71 -13.82
N ILE A 27 -2.90 6.54 -13.25
CA ILE A 27 -1.94 6.38 -12.17
C ILE A 27 -0.63 5.82 -12.72
N GLU A 28 0.47 6.43 -12.34
CA GLU A 28 1.78 5.92 -12.73
C GLU A 28 2.17 4.84 -11.73
N GLU A 29 2.51 3.65 -12.22
CA GLU A 29 2.88 2.54 -11.36
C GLU A 29 4.38 2.34 -11.35
N LEU A 30 4.96 2.23 -10.15
CA LEU A 30 6.36 1.84 -10.00
C LEU A 30 6.33 0.46 -9.34
N ARG A 31 6.73 -0.56 -10.11
CA ARG A 31 6.75 -1.92 -9.59
C ARG A 31 8.07 -2.17 -8.90
N LEU A 32 7.99 -2.67 -7.67
CA LEU A 32 9.17 -2.89 -6.85
C LEU A 32 9.18 -4.34 -6.38
N PRO A 33 10.29 -5.04 -6.57
CA PRO A 33 10.34 -6.47 -6.27
C PRO A 33 10.60 -6.80 -4.81
N SER A 34 10.86 -5.80 -3.98
CA SER A 34 11.18 -6.06 -2.58
C SER A 34 10.94 -4.83 -1.73
N GLN A 35 10.85 -5.06 -0.44
CA GLN A 35 10.75 -3.96 0.53
C GLN A 35 11.99 -3.08 0.49
N ARG A 36 13.14 -3.70 0.30
CA ARG A 36 14.38 -2.96 0.24
C ARG A 36 14.39 -1.96 -0.92
N LYS A 37 13.97 -2.42 -2.09
CA LYS A 37 13.90 -1.53 -3.24
C LYS A 37 12.88 -0.42 -3.01
N ALA A 38 11.79 -0.73 -2.34
CA ALA A 38 10.77 0.27 -2.03
C ALA A 38 11.32 1.35 -1.10
N VAL A 39 12.07 0.96 -0.08
CA VAL A 39 12.67 1.92 0.83
C VAL A 39 13.65 2.82 0.07
N GLN A 40 14.44 2.23 -0.83
CA GLN A 40 15.38 3.01 -1.61
C GLN A 40 14.70 4.04 -2.51
N ALA A 41 13.53 3.69 -3.03
CA ALA A 41 12.82 4.58 -3.94
C ALA A 41 12.19 5.78 -3.23
N LEU A 42 11.92 5.66 -1.93
CA LEU A 42 11.22 6.71 -1.19
C LEU A 42 11.90 8.07 -1.25
N LYS A 43 13.22 8.07 -1.26
CA LYS A 43 13.95 9.35 -1.25
C LYS A 43 13.80 10.11 -2.55
N SER A 44 13.77 9.40 -3.66
CA SER A 44 13.74 10.06 -4.96
C SER A 44 12.34 10.18 -5.54
N ARG A 45 11.47 9.24 -5.25
CA ARG A 45 10.13 9.24 -5.80
C ARG A 45 9.12 8.79 -4.76
N PRO A 46 8.76 9.66 -3.80
CA PRO A 46 7.76 9.29 -2.79
C PRO A 46 6.40 9.04 -3.44
N PRO A 47 5.67 8.02 -2.99
CA PRO A 47 4.42 7.64 -3.64
C PRO A 47 3.21 8.35 -3.05
N ASP A 48 2.11 8.30 -3.81
CA ASP A 48 0.81 8.72 -3.32
C ASP A 48 0.01 7.51 -2.83
N TRP A 49 0.27 6.35 -3.43
CA TRP A 49 -0.39 5.10 -3.09
C TRP A 49 0.63 3.99 -2.95
N VAL A 50 0.34 3.05 -2.07
CA VAL A 50 1.16 1.85 -1.92
C VAL A 50 0.24 0.64 -1.87
N VAL A 51 0.54 -0.37 -2.67
CA VAL A 51 -0.16 -1.66 -2.61
C VAL A 51 0.89 -2.70 -2.27
N ALA A 52 0.78 -3.30 -1.11
CA ALA A 52 1.81 -4.20 -0.59
C ALA A 52 1.19 -5.39 0.12
N GLU A 53 1.91 -6.50 0.13
CA GLU A 53 1.47 -7.73 0.78
C GLU A 53 2.00 -7.79 2.21
N PHE A 54 1.17 -8.30 3.11
CA PHE A 54 1.54 -8.47 4.51
C PHE A 54 1.98 -9.92 4.73
N PHE A 55 3.14 -10.09 5.36
CA PHE A 55 3.61 -11.41 5.78
C PHE A 55 4.01 -11.32 7.24
N TYR A 56 3.25 -11.99 8.10
CA TYR A 56 3.48 -11.94 9.53
C TYR A 56 4.77 -12.67 9.90
N GLY A 57 5.56 -12.07 10.76
CA GLY A 57 6.79 -12.67 11.23
C GLY A 57 7.88 -12.79 10.19
N PHE A 58 7.65 -12.23 9.03
CA PHE A 58 8.61 -12.32 7.95
C PHE A 58 9.93 -11.65 8.35
N GLY A 59 11.04 -12.25 7.98
CA GLY A 59 12.35 -11.67 8.27
C GLY A 59 12.83 -11.89 9.65
N ASN A 60 12.03 -12.59 10.45
CA ASN A 60 12.47 -12.98 11.69
C ASN A 60 12.97 -11.92 12.52
N ASN A 61 12.58 -11.22 13.18
CA ASN A 61 13.01 -10.16 13.93
C ASN A 61 13.55 -10.60 15.24
N TYR A 62 14.79 -10.51 15.44
CA TYR A 62 15.46 -11.00 16.60
C TYR A 62 14.92 -10.48 17.90
N ALA A 63 14.52 -9.29 17.93
CA ALA A 63 14.09 -8.70 19.18
C ALA A 63 12.59 -8.50 19.23
N GLY A 64 11.86 -9.07 18.31
CA GLY A 64 10.45 -8.82 18.26
C GLY A 64 10.10 -7.41 17.84
N ALA A 65 11.04 -6.69 17.29
CA ALA A 65 10.82 -5.30 16.91
C ALA A 65 9.90 -5.17 15.73
N ASN A 66 10.01 -6.08 14.78
CA ASN A 66 9.18 -6.04 13.57
C ASN A 66 8.10 -7.07 13.63
N LEU A 67 6.89 -6.66 13.34
CA LEU A 67 5.75 -7.56 13.30
C LEU A 67 5.67 -8.29 11.97
N SER A 68 6.08 -7.63 10.89
CA SER A 68 5.89 -8.16 9.55
C SER A 68 6.97 -7.65 8.62
N ASN A 69 6.84 -8.06 7.35
CA ASN A 69 7.69 -7.57 6.29
C ASN A 69 7.54 -6.07 6.06
N LEU A 70 6.44 -5.47 6.50
CA LEU A 70 6.13 -4.08 6.17
C LEU A 70 6.61 -3.06 7.19
N ASP A 71 7.02 -3.49 8.38
CA ASP A 71 7.31 -2.55 9.45
C ASP A 71 8.37 -1.51 9.08
N VAL A 72 9.47 -1.97 8.49
CA VAL A 72 10.56 -1.05 8.15
C VAL A 72 10.13 -0.08 7.05
N PHE A 73 9.49 -0.60 6.02
CA PHE A 73 9.03 0.25 4.93
C PHE A 73 8.04 1.29 5.42
N LEU A 74 7.05 0.88 6.21
CA LEU A 74 6.04 1.81 6.67
C LEU A 74 6.62 2.88 7.58
N GLY A 75 7.62 2.52 8.40
CA GLY A 75 8.31 3.51 9.19
C GLY A 75 9.00 4.55 8.33
N SER A 76 9.64 4.10 7.26
CA SER A 76 10.29 5.03 6.34
C SER A 76 9.26 5.85 5.57
N LEU A 77 8.15 5.23 5.20
CA LEU A 77 7.09 5.92 4.48
C LEU A 77 6.56 7.11 5.29
N GLN A 78 6.40 6.93 6.60
CA GLN A 78 5.95 8.02 7.45
C GLN A 78 6.87 9.23 7.37
N LYS A 79 8.15 8.97 7.16
CA LYS A 79 9.12 10.04 7.08
C LYS A 79 9.10 10.75 5.74
N TYR A 80 8.99 9.98 4.65
CA TYR A 80 9.14 10.56 3.32
C TYR A 80 7.81 10.87 2.62
N ALA A 81 6.75 10.16 2.96
CA ALA A 81 5.45 10.36 2.32
C ALA A 81 4.33 10.08 3.31
N PRO A 82 4.21 10.90 4.35
CA PRO A 82 3.24 10.62 5.42
C PRO A 82 1.78 10.63 4.95
N LYS A 83 1.50 11.22 3.81
CA LYS A 83 0.12 11.26 3.31
C LYS A 83 -0.18 10.15 2.32
N ALA A 84 0.78 9.29 2.02
CA ALA A 84 0.55 8.19 1.11
C ALA A 84 -0.52 7.25 1.68
N ARG A 85 -1.38 6.76 0.80
CA ARG A 85 -2.42 5.83 1.18
C ARG A 85 -1.95 4.41 0.94
N VAL A 86 -2.00 3.59 1.97
CA VAL A 86 -1.47 2.24 1.93
C VAL A 86 -2.60 1.22 1.87
N LEU A 87 -2.60 0.40 0.83
CA LEU A 87 -3.52 -0.73 0.69
C LEU A 87 -2.72 -1.98 0.97
N VAL A 88 -3.13 -2.74 1.97
CA VAL A 88 -2.41 -3.94 2.38
C VAL A 88 -3.19 -5.18 1.96
N LEU A 89 -2.50 -6.10 1.30
CA LEU A 89 -3.09 -7.36 0.87
C LEU A 89 -2.65 -8.44 1.85
N VAL A 90 -3.59 -9.23 2.32
CA VAL A 90 -3.31 -10.23 3.34
C VAL A 90 -4.04 -11.52 3.02
N THR A 91 -3.43 -12.65 3.34
CA THR A 91 -4.12 -13.93 3.19
C THR A 91 -5.09 -14.11 4.36
N LYS A 92 -6.08 -14.95 4.12
CA LYS A 92 -7.14 -15.14 5.10
C LYS A 92 -6.59 -15.61 6.45
N ASP A 93 -5.59 -16.46 6.44
CA ASP A 93 -5.02 -16.98 7.68
C ASP A 93 -4.20 -15.95 8.44
N GLN A 94 -3.79 -14.87 7.81
CA GLN A 94 -3.01 -13.84 8.48
C GLN A 94 -3.81 -12.57 8.75
N ARG A 95 -5.09 -12.58 8.45
CA ARG A 95 -5.91 -11.39 8.60
C ARG A 95 -5.92 -10.85 10.02
N ASP A 96 -5.92 -11.72 11.02
CA ASP A 96 -5.97 -11.26 12.40
C ASP A 96 -4.68 -10.57 12.83
N TYR A 97 -3.57 -10.94 12.22
CA TYR A 97 -2.29 -10.33 12.59
C TYR A 97 -2.11 -8.93 12.01
N VAL A 98 -2.75 -8.65 10.90
CA VAL A 98 -2.57 -7.34 10.27
C VAL A 98 -3.18 -6.22 11.11
N THR A 99 -4.11 -6.54 11.99
CA THR A 99 -4.66 -5.52 12.89
C THR A 99 -3.59 -4.92 13.78
N ARG A 100 -2.59 -5.70 14.14
CA ARG A 100 -1.48 -5.19 14.95
C ARG A 100 -0.66 -4.18 14.16
N LEU A 101 -0.49 -4.42 12.87
CA LEU A 101 0.22 -3.47 12.02
C LEU A 101 -0.56 -2.17 11.93
N ALA A 102 -1.87 -2.26 11.81
CA ALA A 102 -2.73 -1.08 11.71
C ALA A 102 -2.69 -0.24 12.99
N GLU A 103 -2.35 -0.84 14.11
CA GLU A 103 -2.21 -0.11 15.36
C GLU A 103 -0.92 0.72 15.39
N ARG A 104 0.06 0.32 14.59
CA ARG A 104 1.35 1.03 14.55
C ARG A 104 1.43 2.05 13.44
N PHE A 105 0.77 1.78 12.33
CA PHE A 105 0.87 2.62 11.14
C PHE A 105 -0.50 2.86 10.54
N PRO A 106 -0.76 4.03 10.00
CA PRO A 106 -2.05 4.28 9.33
C PRO A 106 -2.13 3.48 8.03
N LEU A 107 -3.16 2.66 7.90
CA LEU A 107 -3.43 1.90 6.69
C LEU A 107 -4.75 2.38 6.11
N HIS A 108 -4.76 2.61 4.80
CA HIS A 108 -5.98 3.09 4.15
C HIS A 108 -7.02 1.98 4.06
N ALA A 109 -6.58 0.78 3.72
CA ALA A 109 -7.48 -0.37 3.66
C ALA A 109 -6.68 -1.66 3.73
N VAL A 110 -7.36 -2.71 4.17
CA VAL A 110 -6.79 -4.05 4.21
C VAL A 110 -7.71 -4.94 3.39
N LEU A 111 -7.14 -5.67 2.41
CA LEU A 111 -7.91 -6.52 1.54
C LEU A 111 -7.44 -7.96 1.68
N VAL A 112 -8.40 -8.88 1.80
CA VAL A 112 -8.08 -10.29 1.93
C VAL A 112 -7.98 -10.92 0.55
N GLN A 113 -6.87 -11.60 0.30
CA GLN A 113 -6.64 -12.23 -1.00
C GLN A 113 -7.50 -13.47 -1.18
N PRO A 114 -7.92 -13.77 -2.39
CA PRO A 114 -7.58 -13.08 -3.64
C PRO A 114 -8.33 -11.77 -3.81
N VAL A 115 -7.65 -10.78 -4.34
CA VAL A 115 -8.21 -9.43 -4.48
C VAL A 115 -8.59 -9.22 -5.94
N ARG A 116 -9.79 -8.67 -6.15
CA ARG A 116 -10.26 -8.40 -7.49
C ARG A 116 -9.91 -6.98 -7.91
N GLU A 117 -9.74 -6.80 -9.20
CA GLU A 117 -9.48 -5.48 -9.75
C GLU A 117 -10.53 -4.47 -9.30
N SER A 118 -11.79 -4.90 -9.30
CA SER A 118 -12.89 -4.01 -8.91
C SER A 118 -12.79 -3.54 -7.46
N ASP A 119 -12.20 -4.36 -6.58
CA ASP A 119 -12.05 -3.95 -5.19
C ASP A 119 -11.07 -2.80 -5.06
N ILE A 120 -9.97 -2.88 -5.78
CA ILE A 120 -8.96 -1.82 -5.76
C ILE A 120 -9.50 -0.57 -6.44
N GLU A 121 -10.15 -0.74 -7.58
CA GLU A 121 -10.71 0.38 -8.30
C GLU A 121 -11.70 1.15 -7.44
N ALA A 122 -12.57 0.42 -6.74
CA ALA A 122 -13.57 1.06 -5.89
C ALA A 122 -12.92 1.88 -4.78
N LEU A 123 -11.83 1.37 -4.19
CA LEU A 123 -11.15 2.11 -3.13
C LEU A 123 -10.52 3.39 -3.65
N ILE A 124 -9.89 3.32 -4.80
CA ILE A 124 -9.25 4.50 -5.38
C ILE A 124 -10.29 5.54 -5.74
N LEU A 125 -11.37 5.13 -6.39
CA LEU A 125 -12.40 6.06 -6.82
C LEU A 125 -13.17 6.63 -5.63
N ALA A 126 -13.41 5.83 -4.61
CA ALA A 126 -14.11 6.30 -3.43
C ALA A 126 -13.30 7.36 -2.70
N THR A 127 -11.99 7.19 -2.66
CA THR A 127 -11.11 8.15 -2.01
C THR A 127 -11.17 9.49 -2.74
N ASP A 128 -11.09 9.45 -4.06
CA ASP A 128 -11.17 10.67 -4.85
C ASP A 128 -12.52 11.34 -4.66
N ALA A 129 -13.59 10.57 -4.69
CA ALA A 129 -14.92 11.12 -4.49
C ALA A 129 -15.07 11.71 -3.08
N GLY A 130 -14.51 11.01 -2.10
CA GLY A 130 -14.56 11.49 -0.72
C GLY A 130 -13.82 12.81 -0.55
N GLN A 131 -12.68 12.95 -1.20
CA GLN A 131 -11.94 14.19 -1.13
C GLN A 131 -12.69 15.31 -1.82
N ALA A 132 -13.28 15.04 -2.94
CA ALA A 132 -14.06 16.05 -3.64
C ALA A 132 -15.24 16.49 -2.78
N ALA A 133 -15.90 15.54 -2.15
CA ALA A 133 -17.05 15.86 -1.32
C ALA A 133 -16.68 16.66 -0.08
N ARG A 134 -15.45 16.53 0.37
CA ARG A 134 -15.02 17.25 1.56
C ARG A 134 -14.27 18.51 1.26
N ASP A 135 -14.14 18.86 0.03
CA ASP A 135 -13.49 20.10 -0.35
C ASP A 135 -14.27 21.25 0.30
N PRO A 136 -13.61 22.05 1.10
CA PRO A 136 -14.33 23.11 1.81
C PRO A 136 -15.01 24.08 0.91
N THR A 137 -14.55 24.25 -0.28
CA THR A 137 -15.26 25.11 -1.18
C THR A 137 -16.46 24.40 -1.74
N GLY A 138 -16.36 23.14 -1.79
CA GLY A 138 -17.48 22.39 -2.25
C GLY A 138 -18.20 21.86 -1.13
N ARG A 139 -17.77 22.02 -0.35
CA ARG A 139 -18.24 21.56 0.54
C ARG A 139 -18.69 21.30 0.68
#